data_b968c90894d41aae64c3d4814aa81ee7
#
_entry.id   b968c90894d41aae64c3d4814aa81ee7
#
_cell.length_a   1.000
_cell.length_b   1.000
_cell.length_c   1.000
_cell.angle_alpha   90.00
_cell.angle_beta   90.00
_cell.angle_gamma   90.00
#
_symmetry.space_group_name_H-M   'P 1'
#
loop_
_entity.id
_entity.type
_entity.pdbx_description
1 polymer ?
#
loop_
_entity_poly.entity_id
_entity_poly.type
_entity_poly.pdbx_seq_one_letter_code
_entity_poly.pdbx_strand_id
1 'polypeptide(L)'
;LDLAGVLGLDTDIDRRALQHYTVLQYVPEPETLHRGVRRLESGCYAMIRPDCPPEVTRYFRPRFSAVGFAAGTEQARYDEITAVLEDSVAKHMRADVTVGAFLSGGIDSTAIAALAIRHNPNLITFTTGFEREGFSEVDVAVASAEAIGARHITKVVSQSEFVAALPEIVWYLDEPVADPALVPLFFIAREARKHVKVVLSGEGADELFGGYTIYREPLSLRGFNYLPRSVRATLGRASQPLPEGMRGKSLLHRGSLTLEERYYGNARSFSDEQLRAVLPDFNPAWTHTDVTAAIYAQSRGWDPVARMQHLDLFTWLRGDILVKADKMTMANSLELRVPFLDPEVFAVASRLPFDQKITRTTTKYALRRALEPIVPPHVLNRAKLGFPVPIRHWLRAGELMDWAYGTIERSAAGGLINLPAVRIMLDEHRLGGADHSRRLWTVLIFLLWYAIFVERSVVPKISEPHYPVRL
;
A
#
# COMPACT_ATOMS: atom_id res chain seq x y z
N LEU A 1 -18.62 -1.63 12.23
CA LEU A 1 -19.35 -0.35 12.20
C LEU A 1 -20.86 -0.51 12.42
N ASP A 2 -21.47 -1.63 12.02
CA ASP A 2 -22.91 -1.88 12.25
C ASP A 2 -23.30 -1.88 13.75
N LEU A 3 -22.37 -2.21 14.64
CA LEU A 3 -22.58 -2.14 16.08
C LEU A 3 -22.56 -0.73 16.65
N ALA A 4 -21.92 0.24 15.96
CA ALA A 4 -21.77 1.59 16.50
C ALA A 4 -23.11 2.28 16.76
N GLY A 5 -24.07 2.14 15.81
CA GLY A 5 -25.43 2.66 15.98
C GLY A 5 -26.20 1.98 17.13
N VAL A 6 -26.00 0.66 17.32
CA VAL A 6 -26.62 -0.09 18.43
C VAL A 6 -26.06 0.34 19.78
N LEU A 7 -24.77 0.67 19.83
CA LEU A 7 -24.08 1.12 21.06
C LEU A 7 -24.26 2.62 21.34
N GLY A 8 -25.00 3.37 20.50
CA GLY A 8 -25.21 4.81 20.67
C GLY A 8 -23.92 5.65 20.51
N LEU A 9 -22.95 5.15 19.75
CA LEU A 9 -21.71 5.87 19.47
C LEU A 9 -21.95 7.00 18.47
N ASP A 10 -21.15 8.07 18.55
CA ASP A 10 -21.13 9.12 17.54
C ASP A 10 -20.57 8.57 16.22
N THR A 11 -21.48 8.37 15.26
CA THR A 11 -21.16 7.87 13.92
C THR A 11 -21.07 8.98 12.88
N ASP A 12 -21.11 10.24 13.31
CA ASP A 12 -20.87 11.38 12.42
C ASP A 12 -19.49 11.28 11.79
N ILE A 13 -19.42 11.71 10.53
CA ILE A 13 -18.16 11.68 9.78
C ILE A 13 -17.18 12.70 10.35
N ASP A 14 -16.00 12.22 10.72
CA ASP A 14 -14.88 13.06 11.10
C ASP A 14 -14.27 13.71 9.83
N ARG A 15 -14.50 15.02 9.68
CA ARG A 15 -14.06 15.78 8.51
C ARG A 15 -12.54 15.91 8.40
N ARG A 16 -11.83 15.86 9.54
CA ARG A 16 -10.37 15.83 9.55
C ARG A 16 -9.85 14.48 9.06
N ALA A 17 -10.43 13.40 9.53
CA ALA A 17 -10.10 12.05 9.05
C ALA A 17 -10.39 11.89 7.55
N LEU A 18 -11.51 12.46 7.07
CA LEU A 18 -11.85 12.48 5.64
C LEU A 18 -10.83 13.28 4.82
N GLN A 19 -10.38 14.44 5.30
CA GLN A 19 -9.34 15.21 4.62
C GLN A 19 -8.01 14.44 4.58
N HIS A 20 -7.60 13.78 5.67
CA HIS A 20 -6.41 12.92 5.68
C HIS A 20 -6.56 11.72 4.75
N TYR A 21 -7.73 11.06 4.74
CA TYR A 21 -8.02 10.00 3.78
C TYR A 21 -7.86 10.47 2.33
N THR A 22 -8.41 11.63 1.99
CA THR A 22 -8.36 12.17 0.62
C THR A 22 -6.90 12.41 0.18
N VAL A 23 -6.02 12.78 1.11
CA VAL A 23 -4.58 12.97 0.84
C VAL A 23 -3.84 11.63 0.76
N LEU A 24 -4.09 10.72 1.73
CA LEU A 24 -3.28 9.53 2.00
C LEU A 24 -3.84 8.25 1.37
N GLN A 25 -5.07 8.25 0.85
CA GLN A 25 -5.83 7.11 0.33
C GLN A 25 -6.29 6.09 1.39
N TYR A 26 -6.03 6.33 2.65
CA TYR A 26 -6.50 5.56 3.80
C TYR A 26 -6.66 6.50 5.01
N VAL A 27 -7.41 6.08 6.01
CA VAL A 27 -7.53 6.82 7.27
C VAL A 27 -6.37 6.41 8.19
N PRO A 28 -5.50 7.35 8.61
CA PRO A 28 -4.35 7.02 9.45
C PRO A 28 -4.76 6.65 10.88
N GLU A 29 -4.11 5.63 11.46
CA GLU A 29 -4.30 5.30 12.88
C GLU A 29 -3.89 6.47 13.80
N PRO A 30 -4.59 6.67 14.94
CA PRO A 30 -5.66 5.83 15.49
C PRO A 30 -7.07 6.22 15.01
N GLU A 31 -7.19 7.18 14.10
CA GLU A 31 -8.48 7.72 13.67
C GLU A 31 -9.25 6.72 12.79
N THR A 32 -10.58 6.90 12.74
CA THR A 32 -11.49 6.31 11.76
C THR A 32 -12.32 7.42 11.11
N LEU A 33 -13.12 7.10 10.09
CA LEU A 33 -14.07 8.08 9.54
C LEU A 33 -15.20 8.43 10.51
N HIS A 34 -15.43 7.65 11.56
CA HIS A 34 -16.43 7.93 12.57
C HIS A 34 -15.83 8.58 13.81
N ARG A 35 -16.37 9.72 14.20
CA ARG A 35 -15.85 10.56 15.30
C ARG A 35 -15.76 9.82 16.65
N GLY A 36 -16.73 8.95 16.92
CA GLY A 36 -16.80 8.17 18.17
C GLY A 36 -16.01 6.86 18.18
N VAL A 37 -15.32 6.50 17.08
CA VAL A 37 -14.64 5.22 16.95
C VAL A 37 -13.16 5.43 16.66
N ARG A 38 -12.31 4.72 17.40
CA ARG A 38 -10.85 4.73 17.21
C ARG A 38 -10.28 3.34 17.09
N ARG A 39 -9.20 3.21 16.35
CA ARG A 39 -8.41 1.98 16.29
C ARG A 39 -7.39 1.95 17.42
N LEU A 40 -7.17 0.74 17.97
CA LEU A 40 -5.96 0.51 18.74
C LEU A 40 -4.75 0.56 17.81
N GLU A 41 -3.77 1.39 18.14
CA GLU A 41 -2.57 1.52 17.30
C GLU A 41 -1.79 0.19 17.18
N SER A 42 -1.23 -0.08 16.02
CA SER A 42 -0.36 -1.23 15.77
C SER A 42 0.82 -1.28 16.76
N GLY A 43 1.15 -2.48 17.24
CA GLY A 43 2.19 -2.68 18.26
C GLY A 43 1.78 -2.26 19.68
N CYS A 44 0.48 -2.12 19.94
CA CYS A 44 -0.08 -1.82 21.25
C CYS A 44 -1.04 -2.92 21.72
N TYR A 45 -1.21 -3.03 23.03
CA TYR A 45 -2.34 -3.74 23.66
C TYR A 45 -3.07 -2.81 24.61
N ALA A 46 -4.35 -3.08 24.84
CA ALA A 46 -5.17 -2.34 25.78
C ALA A 46 -5.60 -3.26 26.92
N MET A 47 -5.39 -2.81 28.17
CA MET A 47 -5.94 -3.44 29.37
C MET A 47 -7.26 -2.76 29.71
N ILE A 48 -8.36 -3.51 29.69
CA ILE A 48 -9.70 -3.01 30.00
C ILE A 48 -10.13 -3.60 31.33
N ARG A 49 -10.48 -2.75 32.30
CA ARG A 49 -11.01 -3.12 33.61
C ARG A 49 -12.37 -2.46 33.79
N PRO A 50 -13.30 -3.08 34.58
CA PRO A 50 -14.54 -2.42 34.94
C PRO A 50 -14.28 -1.06 35.58
N ASP A 51 -15.08 -0.07 35.23
CA ASP A 51 -15.06 1.30 35.79
C ASP A 51 -13.73 2.07 35.66
N CYS A 52 -12.82 1.60 34.81
CA CYS A 52 -11.57 2.28 34.54
C CYS A 52 -11.45 2.59 33.02
N PRO A 53 -10.84 3.73 32.62
CA PRO A 53 -10.52 3.96 31.24
C PRO A 53 -9.51 2.89 30.73
N PRO A 54 -9.56 2.52 29.44
CA PRO A 54 -8.59 1.61 28.87
C PRO A 54 -7.15 2.11 29.03
N GLU A 55 -6.27 1.25 29.54
CA GLU A 55 -4.84 1.51 29.65
C GLU A 55 -4.12 0.93 28.42
N VAL A 56 -3.60 1.80 27.56
CA VAL A 56 -2.92 1.39 26.31
C VAL A 56 -1.41 1.36 26.54
N THR A 57 -0.80 0.21 26.25
CA THR A 57 0.65 -0.01 26.34
C THR A 57 1.21 -0.41 25.00
N ARG A 58 2.28 0.27 24.56
CA ARG A 58 3.00 -0.09 23.36
C ARG A 58 4.09 -1.11 23.69
N TYR A 59 4.00 -2.31 23.11
CA TYR A 59 4.97 -3.40 23.30
C TYR A 59 5.99 -3.51 22.15
N PHE A 60 5.66 -2.99 20.96
CA PHE A 60 6.54 -3.07 19.80
C PHE A 60 6.60 -1.72 19.06
N ARG A 61 7.82 -1.31 18.69
CA ARG A 61 8.07 -0.15 17.84
C ARG A 61 9.27 -0.45 16.93
N PRO A 62 9.07 -0.53 15.60
CA PRO A 62 10.17 -0.71 14.68
C PRO A 62 11.08 0.54 14.68
N ARG A 63 12.39 0.33 14.74
CA ARG A 63 13.40 1.40 14.67
C ARG A 63 14.54 0.95 13.79
N PHE A 64 14.93 1.77 12.82
CA PHE A 64 16.17 1.55 12.09
C PHE A 64 17.35 1.79 13.01
N SER A 65 18.35 0.92 12.92
CA SER A 65 19.54 0.98 13.76
C SER A 65 20.44 2.14 13.32
N ALA A 66 20.85 2.98 14.26
CA ALA A 66 21.91 3.95 14.02
C ALA A 66 23.31 3.30 13.97
N VAL A 67 23.43 2.08 14.51
CA VAL A 67 24.66 1.27 14.46
C VAL A 67 24.56 0.41 13.23
N GLY A 68 25.31 0.74 12.18
CA GLY A 68 25.41 -0.08 10.97
C GLY A 68 25.92 -1.50 11.26
N PHE A 69 26.05 -2.30 10.22
CA PHE A 69 26.71 -3.60 10.33
C PHE A 69 28.10 -3.40 10.98
N ALA A 70 28.43 -4.27 11.92
CA ALA A 70 29.81 -4.39 12.40
C ALA A 70 30.75 -4.62 11.21
N ALA A 71 32.01 -4.21 11.32
CA ALA A 71 33.00 -4.35 10.28
C ALA A 71 33.01 -5.82 9.75
N GLY A 72 32.60 -6.01 8.50
CA GLY A 72 32.49 -7.29 7.83
C GLY A 72 32.49 -7.09 6.32
N THR A 73 32.68 -8.18 5.57
CA THR A 73 32.64 -8.15 4.10
C THR A 73 31.21 -7.94 3.60
N GLU A 74 31.05 -7.41 2.39
CA GLU A 74 29.72 -7.33 1.76
C GLU A 74 29.08 -8.71 1.65
N GLN A 75 29.87 -9.75 1.34
CA GLN A 75 29.40 -11.10 1.24
C GLN A 75 28.78 -11.61 2.56
N ALA A 76 29.41 -11.35 3.70
CA ALA A 76 28.87 -11.76 5.00
C ALA A 76 27.50 -11.11 5.29
N ARG A 77 27.26 -9.88 4.79
CA ARG A 77 25.94 -9.24 4.89
C ARG A 77 24.90 -9.92 4.01
N TYR A 78 25.28 -10.29 2.78
CA TYR A 78 24.39 -11.01 1.87
C TYR A 78 24.02 -12.39 2.41
N ASP A 79 25.00 -13.10 2.98
CA ASP A 79 24.80 -14.39 3.62
C ASP A 79 23.86 -14.27 4.83
N GLU A 80 23.99 -13.21 5.65
CA GLU A 80 23.11 -12.95 6.78
C GLU A 80 21.67 -12.64 6.33
N ILE A 81 21.49 -11.84 5.25
CA ILE A 81 20.18 -11.56 4.67
C ILE A 81 19.53 -12.88 4.17
N THR A 82 20.29 -13.70 3.48
CA THR A 82 19.81 -14.99 2.99
C THR A 82 19.39 -15.89 4.13
N ALA A 83 20.28 -16.07 5.13
CA ALA A 83 20.04 -16.95 6.27
C ALA A 83 18.79 -16.55 7.07
N VAL A 84 18.60 -15.24 7.35
CA VAL A 84 17.44 -14.81 8.11
C VAL A 84 16.14 -14.94 7.31
N LEU A 85 16.17 -14.78 5.99
CA LEU A 85 15.00 -15.01 5.14
C LEU A 85 14.66 -16.51 5.02
N GLU A 86 15.64 -17.38 4.91
CA GLU A 86 15.44 -18.85 4.92
C GLU A 86 14.81 -19.30 6.25
N ASP A 87 15.31 -18.83 7.38
CA ASP A 87 14.76 -19.13 8.69
C ASP A 87 13.32 -18.59 8.86
N SER A 88 13.09 -17.35 8.42
CA SER A 88 11.75 -16.76 8.46
C SER A 88 10.76 -17.55 7.60
N VAL A 89 11.11 -17.89 6.35
CA VAL A 89 10.24 -18.69 5.49
C VAL A 89 9.98 -20.06 6.10
N ALA A 90 11.00 -20.73 6.65
CA ALA A 90 10.85 -22.01 7.33
C ALA A 90 9.85 -21.94 8.50
N LYS A 91 9.90 -20.87 9.29
CA LYS A 91 8.94 -20.61 10.39
C LYS A 91 7.53 -20.40 9.86
N HIS A 92 7.38 -19.60 8.81
CA HIS A 92 6.08 -19.27 8.21
C HIS A 92 5.46 -20.43 7.41
N MET A 93 6.25 -21.45 7.03
CA MET A 93 5.77 -22.69 6.42
C MET A 93 5.21 -23.70 7.44
N ARG A 94 5.38 -23.49 8.74
CA ARG A 94 4.83 -24.38 9.77
C ARG A 94 3.31 -24.28 9.81
N ALA A 95 2.64 -25.32 9.39
CA ALA A 95 1.18 -25.41 9.36
C ALA A 95 0.75 -26.87 9.34
N ASP A 96 -0.43 -27.15 9.87
CA ASP A 96 -1.14 -28.42 9.76
C ASP A 96 -2.09 -28.47 8.54
N VAL A 97 -2.04 -27.43 7.73
CA VAL A 97 -2.82 -27.26 6.50
C VAL A 97 -1.92 -26.91 5.32
N THR A 98 -2.47 -27.01 4.10
CA THR A 98 -1.70 -26.69 2.89
C THR A 98 -1.36 -25.19 2.82
N VAL A 99 -0.08 -24.91 2.62
CA VAL A 99 0.48 -23.56 2.42
C VAL A 99 0.81 -23.34 0.95
N GLY A 100 0.39 -22.23 0.37
CA GLY A 100 0.77 -21.75 -0.95
C GLY A 100 1.53 -20.43 -0.90
N ALA A 101 1.75 -19.79 -2.05
CA ALA A 101 2.38 -18.47 -2.12
C ALA A 101 1.78 -17.62 -3.23
N PHE A 102 1.64 -16.30 -3.01
CA PHE A 102 1.40 -15.36 -4.08
C PHE A 102 2.69 -15.11 -4.87
N LEU A 103 2.58 -15.06 -6.20
CA LEU A 103 3.71 -14.91 -7.09
C LEU A 103 3.40 -13.87 -8.17
N SER A 104 3.96 -12.68 -8.08
CA SER A 104 3.75 -11.59 -9.03
C SER A 104 4.81 -11.51 -10.14
N GLY A 105 5.82 -12.38 -10.12
CA GLY A 105 7.01 -12.25 -10.98
C GLY A 105 7.98 -11.13 -10.55
N GLY A 106 7.72 -10.47 -9.42
CA GLY A 106 8.66 -9.58 -8.74
C GLY A 106 9.66 -10.34 -7.88
N ILE A 107 10.81 -9.71 -7.58
CA ILE A 107 11.89 -10.36 -6.81
C ILE A 107 11.41 -10.84 -5.42
N ASP A 108 10.54 -10.10 -4.75
CA ASP A 108 10.10 -10.38 -3.39
C ASP A 108 9.26 -11.65 -3.31
N SER A 109 8.19 -11.71 -4.12
CA SER A 109 7.31 -12.87 -4.17
C SER A 109 8.01 -14.11 -4.72
N THR A 110 8.92 -13.93 -5.69
CA THR A 110 9.70 -15.04 -6.24
C THR A 110 10.70 -15.59 -5.22
N ALA A 111 11.34 -14.71 -4.43
CA ALA A 111 12.24 -15.16 -3.35
C ALA A 111 11.49 -15.98 -2.30
N ILE A 112 10.33 -15.50 -1.84
CA ILE A 112 9.51 -16.24 -0.87
C ILE A 112 9.07 -17.59 -1.44
N ALA A 113 8.60 -17.65 -2.69
CA ALA A 113 8.19 -18.89 -3.33
C ALA A 113 9.37 -19.86 -3.53
N ALA A 114 10.54 -19.36 -3.96
CA ALA A 114 11.75 -20.16 -4.16
C ALA A 114 12.34 -20.72 -2.85
N LEU A 115 12.16 -20.02 -1.73
CA LEU A 115 12.53 -20.54 -0.42
C LEU A 115 11.46 -21.50 0.11
N ALA A 116 10.18 -21.20 -0.08
CA ALA A 116 9.09 -22.04 0.42
C ALA A 116 9.03 -23.41 -0.24
N ILE A 117 9.36 -23.52 -1.54
CA ILE A 117 9.35 -24.81 -2.25
C ILE A 117 10.37 -25.82 -1.70
N ARG A 118 11.45 -25.32 -1.05
CA ARG A 118 12.43 -26.20 -0.37
C ARG A 118 11.81 -26.94 0.82
N HIS A 119 10.74 -26.40 1.41
CA HIS A 119 10.00 -26.99 2.53
C HIS A 119 8.75 -27.75 2.07
N ASN A 120 8.21 -27.43 0.90
CA ASN A 120 7.06 -28.09 0.31
C ASN A 120 7.25 -28.23 -1.22
N PRO A 121 7.75 -29.38 -1.72
CA PRO A 121 7.93 -29.60 -3.16
C PRO A 121 6.64 -29.51 -3.99
N ASN A 122 5.45 -29.61 -3.35
CA ASN A 122 4.15 -29.48 -3.98
C ASN A 122 3.56 -28.07 -3.81
N LEU A 123 4.41 -27.06 -3.62
CA LEU A 123 3.98 -25.68 -3.44
C LEU A 123 3.10 -25.23 -4.62
N ILE A 124 1.95 -24.64 -4.31
CA ILE A 124 1.08 -24.00 -5.29
C ILE A 124 1.28 -22.49 -5.22
N THR A 125 1.57 -21.89 -6.35
CA THR A 125 1.71 -20.44 -6.45
C THR A 125 0.54 -19.85 -7.23
N PHE A 126 0.19 -18.58 -6.91
CA PHE A 126 -0.99 -17.92 -7.47
C PHE A 126 -0.64 -16.53 -7.98
N THR A 127 -1.18 -16.15 -9.16
CA THR A 127 -1.10 -14.78 -9.69
C THR A 127 -2.41 -14.30 -10.27
N THR A 128 -2.59 -12.98 -10.30
CA THR A 128 -3.67 -12.32 -11.03
C THR A 128 -3.12 -11.46 -12.16
N GLY A 129 -3.90 -11.37 -13.23
CA GLY A 129 -3.68 -10.44 -14.32
C GLY A 129 -5.00 -9.82 -14.77
N PHE A 130 -4.90 -8.93 -15.72
CA PHE A 130 -6.03 -8.29 -16.40
C PHE A 130 -6.01 -8.63 -17.88
N GLU A 131 -7.19 -8.60 -18.51
CA GLU A 131 -7.32 -8.85 -19.95
C GLU A 131 -6.60 -7.78 -20.80
N ARG A 132 -6.35 -6.60 -20.22
CA ARG A 132 -5.71 -5.50 -20.93
C ARG A 132 -4.21 -5.72 -21.08
N GLU A 133 -3.72 -5.68 -22.29
CA GLU A 133 -2.30 -5.75 -22.63
C GLU A 133 -1.48 -4.67 -21.89
N GLY A 134 -0.30 -5.03 -21.40
CA GLY A 134 0.59 -4.16 -20.60
C GLY A 134 0.21 -4.01 -19.12
N PHE A 135 -0.90 -4.62 -18.68
CA PHE A 135 -1.37 -4.62 -17.28
C PHE A 135 -1.37 -6.01 -16.65
N SER A 136 -0.67 -6.96 -17.24
CA SER A 136 -0.55 -8.32 -16.73
C SER A 136 0.92 -8.69 -16.57
N GLU A 137 1.28 -9.21 -15.41
CA GLU A 137 2.58 -9.82 -15.13
C GLU A 137 2.51 -11.36 -15.15
N VAL A 138 1.40 -11.91 -15.66
CA VAL A 138 1.13 -13.35 -15.67
C VAL A 138 2.25 -14.13 -16.34
N ASP A 139 2.70 -13.71 -17.53
CA ASP A 139 3.74 -14.42 -18.27
C ASP A 139 5.05 -14.54 -17.47
N VAL A 140 5.43 -13.48 -16.76
CA VAL A 140 6.62 -13.48 -15.92
C VAL A 140 6.43 -14.32 -14.67
N ALA A 141 5.23 -14.31 -14.08
CA ALA A 141 4.91 -15.15 -12.94
C ALA A 141 4.91 -16.64 -13.31
N VAL A 142 4.36 -16.98 -14.48
CA VAL A 142 4.39 -18.35 -15.03
C VAL A 142 5.83 -18.80 -15.25
N ALA A 143 6.65 -18.01 -15.96
CA ALA A 143 8.06 -18.33 -16.20
C ALA A 143 8.85 -18.47 -14.88
N SER A 144 8.50 -17.66 -13.87
CA SER A 144 9.13 -17.73 -12.55
C SER A 144 8.72 -18.99 -11.79
N ALA A 145 7.44 -19.38 -11.86
CA ALA A 145 6.94 -20.61 -11.26
C ALA A 145 7.58 -21.85 -11.89
N GLU A 146 7.69 -21.90 -13.21
CA GLU A 146 8.38 -22.96 -13.95
C GLU A 146 9.85 -23.07 -13.55
N ALA A 147 10.54 -21.93 -13.47
CA ALA A 147 11.97 -21.89 -13.12
C ALA A 147 12.25 -22.37 -11.69
N ILE A 148 11.34 -22.19 -10.74
CA ILE A 148 11.46 -22.70 -9.37
C ILE A 148 10.81 -24.08 -9.19
N GLY A 149 10.14 -24.64 -10.22
CA GLY A 149 9.48 -25.92 -10.16
C GLY A 149 8.15 -25.95 -9.38
N ALA A 150 7.47 -24.81 -9.24
CA ALA A 150 6.20 -24.73 -8.53
C ALA A 150 5.00 -24.93 -9.46
N ARG A 151 3.94 -25.57 -8.96
CA ARG A 151 2.63 -25.55 -9.63
C ARG A 151 2.07 -24.13 -9.59
N HIS A 152 1.55 -23.63 -10.72
CA HIS A 152 1.07 -22.26 -10.83
C HIS A 152 -0.40 -22.17 -11.24
N ILE A 153 -1.15 -21.27 -10.63
CA ILE A 153 -2.55 -20.99 -10.94
C ILE A 153 -2.71 -19.49 -11.20
N THR A 154 -3.32 -19.15 -12.31
CA THR A 154 -3.57 -17.78 -12.75
C THR A 154 -5.06 -17.46 -12.74
N LYS A 155 -5.43 -16.28 -12.22
CA LYS A 155 -6.77 -15.70 -12.37
C LYS A 155 -6.67 -14.40 -13.19
N VAL A 156 -7.35 -14.35 -14.33
CA VAL A 156 -7.53 -13.11 -15.09
C VAL A 156 -8.84 -12.46 -14.65
N VAL A 157 -8.81 -11.17 -14.39
CA VAL A 157 -9.96 -10.37 -13.92
C VAL A 157 -10.44 -9.47 -15.05
N SER A 158 -11.70 -9.60 -15.42
CA SER A 158 -12.36 -8.71 -16.39
C SER A 158 -12.80 -7.40 -15.74
N GLN A 159 -13.10 -6.37 -16.58
CA GLN A 159 -13.65 -5.11 -16.08
C GLN A 159 -15.01 -5.31 -15.38
N SER A 160 -15.84 -6.18 -15.90
CA SER A 160 -17.16 -6.50 -15.31
C SER A 160 -17.03 -7.13 -13.93
N GLU A 161 -16.16 -8.16 -13.79
CA GLU A 161 -15.87 -8.76 -12.48
C GLU A 161 -15.32 -7.72 -11.49
N PHE A 162 -14.42 -6.84 -11.97
CA PHE A 162 -13.83 -5.77 -11.17
C PHE A 162 -14.91 -4.87 -10.57
N VAL A 163 -15.80 -4.33 -11.41
CA VAL A 163 -16.89 -3.42 -10.98
C VAL A 163 -17.89 -4.13 -10.06
N ALA A 164 -18.28 -5.36 -10.41
CA ALA A 164 -19.25 -6.13 -9.65
C ALA A 164 -18.77 -6.47 -8.22
N ALA A 165 -17.48 -6.63 -8.02
CA ALA A 165 -16.91 -6.97 -6.71
C ALA A 165 -16.71 -5.76 -5.78
N LEU A 166 -16.73 -4.52 -6.29
CA LEU A 166 -16.42 -3.33 -5.49
C LEU A 166 -17.26 -3.20 -4.21
N PRO A 167 -18.60 -3.39 -4.23
CA PRO A 167 -19.38 -3.28 -3.00
C PRO A 167 -18.99 -4.31 -1.94
N GLU A 168 -18.73 -5.56 -2.33
CA GLU A 168 -18.29 -6.62 -1.42
C GLU A 168 -16.91 -6.31 -0.83
N ILE A 169 -15.97 -5.86 -1.66
CA ILE A 169 -14.61 -5.49 -1.26
C ILE A 169 -14.62 -4.34 -0.24
N VAL A 170 -15.37 -3.27 -0.54
CA VAL A 170 -15.47 -2.10 0.34
C VAL A 170 -16.14 -2.44 1.65
N TRP A 171 -17.11 -3.35 1.64
CA TRP A 171 -17.75 -3.82 2.87
C TRP A 171 -16.76 -4.56 3.79
N TYR A 172 -15.93 -5.45 3.24
CA TYR A 172 -14.91 -6.16 4.03
C TYR A 172 -13.79 -5.27 4.55
N LEU A 173 -13.58 -4.09 3.94
CA LEU A 173 -12.56 -3.14 4.42
C LEU A 173 -12.95 -2.46 5.74
N ASP A 174 -14.24 -2.31 6.05
CA ASP A 174 -14.79 -1.49 7.14
C ASP A 174 -14.51 0.02 7.00
N GLU A 175 -13.27 0.39 6.74
CA GLU A 175 -12.80 1.75 6.46
C GLU A 175 -12.32 1.86 5.01
N PRO A 176 -12.49 2.99 4.34
CA PRO A 176 -12.07 3.09 2.94
C PRO A 176 -10.54 3.09 2.81
N VAL A 177 -10.06 2.24 1.91
CA VAL A 177 -8.68 2.24 1.41
C VAL A 177 -8.75 2.31 -0.11
N ALA A 178 -8.13 3.34 -0.70
CA ALA A 178 -8.25 3.61 -2.12
C ALA A 178 -7.06 3.09 -2.95
N ASP A 179 -6.55 1.92 -2.60
CA ASP A 179 -5.57 1.23 -3.45
C ASP A 179 -6.29 0.31 -4.46
N PRO A 180 -6.18 0.55 -5.77
CA PRO A 180 -6.83 -0.31 -6.76
C PRO A 180 -6.38 -1.77 -6.72
N ALA A 181 -5.20 -2.06 -6.15
CA ALA A 181 -4.69 -3.42 -5.99
C ALA A 181 -5.51 -4.30 -5.03
N LEU A 182 -6.45 -3.71 -4.27
CA LEU A 182 -7.45 -4.44 -3.48
C LEU A 182 -8.20 -5.47 -4.32
N VAL A 183 -8.67 -5.07 -5.52
CA VAL A 183 -9.55 -5.91 -6.33
C VAL A 183 -8.85 -7.16 -6.84
N PRO A 184 -7.70 -7.08 -7.54
CA PRO A 184 -7.00 -8.29 -7.97
C PRO A 184 -6.54 -9.14 -6.78
N LEU A 185 -6.19 -8.54 -5.64
CA LEU A 185 -5.83 -9.29 -4.44
C LEU A 185 -7.02 -10.09 -3.87
N PHE A 186 -8.22 -9.50 -3.87
CA PHE A 186 -9.45 -10.20 -3.50
C PHE A 186 -9.72 -11.42 -4.40
N PHE A 187 -9.57 -11.26 -5.71
CA PHE A 187 -9.81 -12.34 -6.66
C PHE A 187 -8.78 -13.46 -6.55
N ILE A 188 -7.49 -13.12 -6.35
CA ILE A 188 -6.47 -14.16 -6.18
C ILE A 188 -6.61 -14.90 -4.85
N ALA A 189 -7.02 -14.19 -3.79
CA ALA A 189 -7.32 -14.81 -2.51
C ALA A 189 -8.52 -15.79 -2.63
N ARG A 190 -9.58 -15.38 -3.35
CA ARG A 190 -10.74 -16.24 -3.67
C ARG A 190 -10.34 -17.48 -4.47
N GLU A 191 -9.42 -17.34 -5.42
CA GLU A 191 -8.92 -18.48 -6.17
C GLU A 191 -8.04 -19.39 -5.31
N ALA A 192 -7.08 -18.81 -4.58
CA ALA A 192 -6.15 -19.54 -3.72
C ALA A 192 -6.88 -20.37 -2.64
N ARG A 193 -7.97 -19.81 -2.08
CA ARG A 193 -8.76 -20.47 -1.04
C ARG A 193 -9.33 -21.82 -1.45
N LYS A 194 -9.54 -22.06 -2.75
CA LYS A 194 -10.01 -23.35 -3.28
C LYS A 194 -8.96 -24.47 -3.13
N HIS A 195 -7.69 -24.11 -2.97
CA HIS A 195 -6.55 -25.03 -2.99
C HIS A 195 -5.78 -25.08 -1.69
N VAL A 196 -5.68 -23.93 -0.97
CA VAL A 196 -4.85 -23.77 0.24
C VAL A 196 -5.61 -23.02 1.33
N LYS A 197 -5.11 -23.08 2.56
CA LYS A 197 -5.66 -22.35 3.71
C LYS A 197 -4.77 -21.19 4.15
N VAL A 198 -3.50 -21.26 3.79
CA VAL A 198 -2.46 -20.30 4.12
C VAL A 198 -1.73 -19.93 2.86
N VAL A 199 -1.37 -18.64 2.71
CA VAL A 199 -0.49 -18.16 1.62
C VAL A 199 0.61 -17.30 2.17
N LEU A 200 1.80 -17.43 1.57
CA LEU A 200 2.92 -16.51 1.81
C LEU A 200 2.88 -15.37 0.80
N SER A 201 3.28 -14.18 1.24
CA SER A 201 3.41 -12.99 0.38
C SER A 201 4.75 -12.29 0.59
N GLY A 202 5.15 -11.50 -0.40
CA GLY A 202 6.36 -10.67 -0.39
C GLY A 202 6.19 -9.28 0.20
N GLU A 203 5.08 -8.98 0.88
CA GLU A 203 4.81 -7.66 1.47
C GLU A 203 5.86 -7.28 2.52
N GLY A 204 6.16 -5.98 2.62
CA GLY A 204 7.17 -5.44 3.54
C GLY A 204 8.59 -5.37 2.97
N ALA A 205 8.90 -6.11 1.91
CA ALA A 205 10.24 -6.10 1.32
C ALA A 205 10.65 -4.71 0.78
N ASP A 206 9.70 -3.95 0.24
CA ASP A 206 9.97 -2.61 -0.28
C ASP A 206 10.31 -1.62 0.82
N GLU A 207 9.58 -1.66 1.91
CA GLU A 207 9.76 -0.79 3.06
C GLU A 207 11.06 -1.10 3.80
N LEU A 208 11.42 -2.36 3.93
CA LEU A 208 12.60 -2.78 4.69
C LEU A 208 13.90 -2.62 3.89
N PHE A 209 13.89 -3.01 2.63
CA PHE A 209 15.09 -3.06 1.79
C PHE A 209 15.19 -1.90 0.78
N GLY A 210 14.28 -0.92 0.84
CA GLY A 210 14.33 0.28 0.00
C GLY A 210 13.91 0.02 -1.45
N GLY A 211 12.74 -0.59 -1.66
CA GLY A 211 12.28 -1.02 -2.99
C GLY A 211 11.56 0.05 -3.81
N TYR A 212 10.94 1.02 -3.18
CA TYR A 212 10.21 2.06 -3.90
C TYR A 212 11.13 3.02 -4.65
N THR A 213 10.76 3.34 -5.89
CA THR A 213 11.54 4.27 -6.73
C THR A 213 11.68 5.65 -6.07
N ILE A 214 10.67 6.07 -5.32
CA ILE A 214 10.68 7.36 -4.60
C ILE A 214 11.83 7.47 -3.59
N TYR A 215 12.28 6.38 -3.02
CA TYR A 215 13.42 6.37 -2.10
C TYR A 215 14.75 6.79 -2.75
N ARG A 216 14.80 6.87 -4.10
CA ARG A 216 15.94 7.43 -4.84
C ARG A 216 15.89 8.96 -4.93
N GLU A 217 14.79 9.59 -4.52
CA GLU A 217 14.64 11.04 -4.59
C GLU A 217 15.74 11.80 -3.85
N PRO A 218 16.15 11.44 -2.61
CA PRO A 218 17.24 12.12 -1.91
C PRO A 218 18.56 12.17 -2.69
N LEU A 219 18.86 11.15 -3.50
CA LEU A 219 20.03 11.14 -4.38
C LEU A 219 19.91 12.21 -5.48
N SER A 220 18.74 12.31 -6.10
CA SER A 220 18.48 13.26 -7.18
C SER A 220 18.48 14.71 -6.68
N LEU A 221 18.13 14.93 -5.43
CA LEU A 221 18.07 16.24 -4.78
C LEU A 221 19.33 16.60 -3.98
N ARG A 222 20.36 15.75 -3.98
CA ARG A 222 21.57 15.95 -3.17
C ARG A 222 22.22 17.32 -3.39
N GLY A 223 22.20 17.84 -4.63
CA GLY A 223 22.74 19.15 -4.96
C GLY A 223 22.06 20.31 -4.23
N PHE A 224 20.77 20.19 -3.96
CA PHE A 224 20.02 21.24 -3.24
C PHE A 224 20.42 21.36 -1.77
N ASN A 225 20.96 20.31 -1.16
CA ASN A 225 21.37 20.32 0.23
C ASN A 225 22.54 21.29 0.49
N TYR A 226 23.32 21.64 -0.55
CA TYR A 226 24.42 22.61 -0.46
C TYR A 226 23.94 24.06 -0.63
N LEU A 227 22.68 24.28 -1.01
CA LEU A 227 22.12 25.62 -1.22
C LEU A 227 21.53 26.16 0.09
N PRO A 228 21.75 27.45 0.40
CA PRO A 228 21.10 28.13 1.52
C PRO A 228 19.55 28.04 1.39
N ARG A 229 18.87 28.04 2.52
CA ARG A 229 17.41 27.91 2.57
C ARG A 229 16.68 29.02 1.77
N SER A 230 17.22 30.24 1.79
CA SER A 230 16.72 31.37 1.01
C SER A 230 16.80 31.14 -0.50
N VAL A 231 17.92 30.59 -0.98
CA VAL A 231 18.12 30.26 -2.40
C VAL A 231 17.13 29.16 -2.82
N ARG A 232 16.97 28.11 -2.02
CA ARG A 232 15.99 27.04 -2.28
C ARG A 232 14.56 27.60 -2.36
N ALA A 233 14.18 28.45 -1.42
CA ALA A 233 12.86 29.09 -1.41
C ALA A 233 12.61 29.94 -2.67
N THR A 234 13.63 30.68 -3.14
CA THR A 234 13.56 31.46 -4.38
C THR A 234 13.36 30.54 -5.61
N LEU A 235 14.12 29.44 -5.68
CA LEU A 235 13.95 28.45 -6.76
C LEU A 235 12.56 27.81 -6.75
N GLY A 236 12.03 27.53 -5.57
CA GLY A 236 10.65 27.02 -5.41
C GLY A 236 9.62 28.01 -5.94
N ARG A 237 9.71 29.30 -5.57
CA ARG A 237 8.80 30.33 -6.09
C ARG A 237 8.92 30.47 -7.61
N ALA A 238 10.14 30.50 -8.13
CA ALA A 238 10.40 30.60 -9.57
C ALA A 238 9.87 29.38 -10.36
N SER A 239 9.70 28.23 -9.73
CA SER A 239 9.13 27.04 -10.36
C SER A 239 7.60 27.06 -10.47
N GLN A 240 6.89 27.86 -9.66
CA GLN A 240 5.43 27.88 -9.60
C GLN A 240 4.77 28.29 -10.95
N PRO A 241 5.19 29.36 -11.64
CA PRO A 241 4.56 29.79 -12.90
C PRO A 241 4.90 28.88 -14.09
N LEU A 242 5.83 27.93 -13.96
CA LEU A 242 6.18 27.04 -15.05
C LEU A 242 5.02 26.07 -15.38
N PRO A 243 4.78 25.74 -16.67
CA PRO A 243 3.72 24.81 -17.06
C PRO A 243 3.87 23.43 -16.40
N GLU A 244 2.73 22.78 -16.12
CA GLU A 244 2.73 21.38 -15.69
C GLU A 244 3.37 20.50 -16.78
N GLY A 245 4.21 19.54 -16.35
CA GLY A 245 4.94 18.67 -17.26
C GLY A 245 6.26 19.25 -17.81
N MET A 246 6.57 20.53 -17.57
CA MET A 246 7.87 21.09 -17.99
C MET A 246 9.03 20.38 -17.26
N ARG A 247 10.03 19.97 -18.02
CA ARG A 247 11.24 19.34 -17.46
C ARG A 247 11.93 20.28 -16.47
N GLY A 248 12.19 19.76 -15.27
CA GLY A 248 12.85 20.50 -14.19
C GLY A 248 11.90 21.19 -13.21
N LYS A 249 10.64 21.52 -13.55
CA LYS A 249 9.66 22.13 -12.61
C LYS A 249 9.56 21.33 -11.32
N SER A 250 9.27 20.04 -11.44
CA SER A 250 9.12 19.12 -10.30
C SER A 250 10.42 18.97 -9.49
N LEU A 251 11.59 19.01 -10.13
CA LEU A 251 12.88 18.96 -9.46
C LEU A 251 13.14 20.22 -8.62
N LEU A 252 12.92 21.40 -9.19
CA LEU A 252 13.07 22.68 -8.51
C LEU A 252 12.09 22.80 -7.33
N HIS A 253 10.83 22.46 -7.56
CA HIS A 253 9.81 22.48 -6.51
C HIS A 253 10.18 21.55 -5.35
N ARG A 254 10.49 20.27 -5.62
CA ARG A 254 10.86 19.31 -4.57
C ARG A 254 12.17 19.64 -3.90
N GLY A 255 13.15 20.18 -4.63
CA GLY A 255 14.43 20.63 -4.09
C GLY A 255 14.32 21.84 -3.17
N SER A 256 13.23 22.64 -3.30
CA SER A 256 12.99 23.79 -2.41
C SER A 256 12.42 23.37 -1.05
N LEU A 257 11.81 22.19 -0.95
CA LEU A 257 11.15 21.68 0.24
C LEU A 257 12.09 20.83 1.10
N THR A 258 11.83 20.80 2.41
CA THR A 258 12.44 19.82 3.32
C THR A 258 11.90 18.41 3.03
N LEU A 259 12.53 17.37 3.60
CA LEU A 259 12.05 16.01 3.45
C LEU A 259 10.63 15.86 4.01
N GLU A 260 10.38 16.45 5.18
CA GLU A 260 9.11 16.42 5.89
C GLU A 260 7.97 17.09 5.12
N GLU A 261 8.27 18.15 4.36
CA GLU A 261 7.30 18.87 3.56
C GLU A 261 6.95 18.16 2.25
N ARG A 262 7.88 17.37 1.69
CA ARG A 262 7.69 16.76 0.37
C ARG A 262 7.35 15.28 0.39
N TYR A 263 7.67 14.56 1.47
CA TYR A 263 7.42 13.15 1.61
C TYR A 263 6.57 12.83 2.84
N TYR A 264 5.40 12.32 2.63
CA TYR A 264 4.46 11.89 3.66
C TYR A 264 3.81 10.52 3.35
N GLY A 265 4.55 9.67 2.64
CA GLY A 265 4.16 8.32 2.23
C GLY A 265 4.05 8.19 0.70
N ASN A 266 3.83 6.97 0.25
CA ASN A 266 3.69 6.66 -1.19
C ASN A 266 2.37 7.15 -1.79
N ALA A 267 1.39 7.48 -0.98
CA ALA A 267 0.06 7.88 -1.39
C ALA A 267 -0.12 9.40 -1.31
N ARG A 268 0.26 10.12 -2.34
CA ARG A 268 -0.16 11.52 -2.50
C ARG A 268 -1.19 11.62 -3.62
N SER A 269 -2.47 11.85 -3.27
CA SER A 269 -3.54 11.94 -4.26
C SER A 269 -3.88 13.38 -4.65
N PHE A 270 -3.98 14.28 -3.70
CA PHE A 270 -4.43 15.66 -3.91
C PHE A 270 -3.41 16.70 -3.41
N SER A 271 -3.31 17.85 -4.10
CA SER A 271 -2.74 19.08 -3.57
C SER A 271 -3.79 19.86 -2.77
N ASP A 272 -3.35 20.84 -1.96
CA ASP A 272 -4.26 21.69 -1.17
C ASP A 272 -5.28 22.45 -2.05
N GLU A 273 -4.87 22.90 -3.24
CA GLU A 273 -5.76 23.56 -4.20
C GLU A 273 -6.85 22.59 -4.68
N GLN A 274 -6.47 21.36 -4.99
CA GLN A 274 -7.40 20.32 -5.43
C GLN A 274 -8.32 19.86 -4.29
N LEU A 275 -7.82 19.82 -3.06
CA LEU A 275 -8.65 19.54 -1.87
C LEU A 275 -9.73 20.60 -1.68
N ARG A 276 -9.41 21.90 -1.82
CA ARG A 276 -10.38 23.01 -1.76
C ARG A 276 -11.49 22.88 -2.79
N ALA A 277 -11.19 22.33 -3.95
CA ALA A 277 -12.19 22.13 -4.99
C ALA A 277 -13.15 20.97 -4.66
N VAL A 278 -12.64 19.93 -3.99
CA VAL A 278 -13.36 18.66 -3.76
C VAL A 278 -14.01 18.61 -2.37
N LEU A 279 -13.39 19.21 -1.33
CA LEU A 279 -13.91 19.20 0.04
C LEU A 279 -14.53 20.55 0.39
N PRO A 280 -15.86 20.65 0.58
CA PRO A 280 -16.52 21.90 0.98
C PRO A 280 -15.96 22.48 2.28
N ASP A 281 -15.61 21.61 3.24
CA ASP A 281 -15.08 21.99 4.55
C ASP A 281 -13.55 21.84 4.63
N PHE A 282 -12.86 22.05 3.53
CA PHE A 282 -11.39 22.04 3.54
C PHE A 282 -10.83 22.98 4.60
N ASN A 283 -9.98 22.45 5.49
CA ASN A 283 -9.31 23.23 6.50
C ASN A 283 -7.78 23.21 6.27
N PRO A 284 -7.16 24.34 5.96
CA PRO A 284 -5.71 24.42 5.69
C PRO A 284 -4.85 24.11 6.93
N ALA A 285 -5.43 24.08 8.14
CA ALA A 285 -4.72 23.69 9.34
C ALA A 285 -4.58 22.15 9.49
N TRP A 286 -5.43 21.37 8.82
CA TRP A 286 -5.37 19.89 8.85
C TRP A 286 -4.47 19.39 7.73
N THR A 287 -3.20 19.28 8.02
CA THR A 287 -2.19 18.87 7.04
C THR A 287 -1.67 17.46 7.32
N HIS A 288 -0.95 16.92 6.36
CA HIS A 288 -0.24 15.64 6.55
C HIS A 288 0.72 15.66 7.75
N THR A 289 1.17 16.84 8.20
CA THR A 289 2.07 16.95 9.37
C THR A 289 1.39 16.52 10.67
N ASP A 290 0.07 16.59 10.76
CA ASP A 290 -0.68 16.05 11.90
C ASP A 290 -0.39 14.56 12.13
N VAL A 291 -0.18 13.84 11.03
CA VAL A 291 0.13 12.40 11.03
C VAL A 291 1.64 12.15 11.11
N THR A 292 2.43 12.94 10.38
CA THR A 292 3.84 12.60 10.10
C THR A 292 4.84 13.25 11.04
N ALA A 293 4.53 14.38 11.68
CA ALA A 293 5.50 15.15 12.47
C ALA A 293 6.09 14.36 13.65
N ALA A 294 5.23 13.61 14.38
CA ALA A 294 5.69 12.80 15.51
C ALA A 294 6.60 11.65 15.06
N ILE A 295 6.33 11.07 13.88
CA ILE A 295 7.13 9.99 13.30
C ILE A 295 8.49 10.53 12.84
N TYR A 296 8.50 11.66 12.15
CA TYR A 296 9.74 12.33 11.73
C TYR A 296 10.61 12.78 12.92
N ALA A 297 9.98 13.21 14.01
CA ALA A 297 10.70 13.57 15.23
C ALA A 297 11.52 12.41 15.82
N GLN A 298 11.03 11.16 15.67
CA GLN A 298 11.70 9.95 16.16
C GLN A 298 12.91 9.55 15.30
N SER A 299 12.97 9.99 14.05
CA SER A 299 14.03 9.65 13.08
C SER A 299 15.01 10.80 12.83
N ARG A 300 15.07 11.80 13.73
CA ARG A 300 16.04 12.92 13.62
C ARG A 300 17.47 12.39 13.60
N GLY A 301 18.25 12.90 12.66
CA GLY A 301 19.67 12.52 12.51
C GLY A 301 19.91 11.23 11.71
N TRP A 302 18.86 10.52 11.29
CA TRP A 302 19.01 9.38 10.38
C TRP A 302 19.20 9.86 8.94
N ASP A 303 19.72 8.97 8.09
CA ASP A 303 19.76 9.24 6.65
C ASP A 303 18.35 9.43 6.06
N PRO A 304 18.21 10.22 4.97
CA PRO A 304 16.89 10.54 4.42
C PRO A 304 16.07 9.31 4.01
N VAL A 305 16.69 8.23 3.53
CA VAL A 305 15.97 7.03 3.11
C VAL A 305 15.47 6.24 4.31
N ALA A 306 16.28 6.07 5.34
CA ALA A 306 15.85 5.46 6.60
C ALA A 306 14.68 6.23 7.23
N ARG A 307 14.67 7.57 7.11
CA ARG A 307 13.53 8.41 7.55
C ARG A 307 12.27 8.18 6.72
N MET A 308 12.40 8.05 5.40
CA MET A 308 11.28 7.74 4.51
C MET A 308 10.73 6.33 4.80
N GLN A 309 11.60 5.34 4.92
CA GLN A 309 11.22 3.97 5.28
C GLN A 309 10.52 3.92 6.66
N HIS A 310 11.07 4.64 7.65
CA HIS A 310 10.46 4.72 8.98
C HIS A 310 9.06 5.32 8.92
N LEU A 311 8.87 6.38 8.14
CA LEU A 311 7.55 6.95 7.92
C LEU A 311 6.60 5.91 7.32
N ASP A 312 7.02 5.21 6.26
CA ASP A 312 6.17 4.23 5.58
C ASP A 312 5.79 3.05 6.48
N LEU A 313 6.67 2.61 7.39
CA LEU A 313 6.31 1.58 8.38
C LEU A 313 5.14 2.00 9.27
N PHE A 314 5.03 3.28 9.62
CA PHE A 314 3.98 3.81 10.50
C PHE A 314 2.76 4.34 9.75
N THR A 315 2.82 4.47 8.44
CA THR A 315 1.76 5.06 7.62
C THR A 315 1.35 4.11 6.50
N TRP A 316 2.05 4.11 5.39
CA TRP A 316 1.74 3.38 4.16
C TRP A 316 1.65 1.86 4.38
N LEU A 317 2.65 1.25 5.03
CA LEU A 317 2.68 -0.19 5.23
C LEU A 317 1.48 -0.68 6.05
N ARG A 318 1.23 -0.06 7.22
CA ARG A 318 0.14 -0.51 8.10
C ARG A 318 -1.23 0.05 7.71
N GLY A 319 -1.29 1.23 7.10
CA GLY A 319 -2.57 1.89 6.75
C GLY A 319 -3.15 1.45 5.41
N ASP A 320 -2.31 1.00 4.50
CA ASP A 320 -2.71 0.55 3.17
C ASP A 320 -2.29 -0.91 2.92
N ILE A 321 -0.98 -1.19 2.82
CA ILE A 321 -0.45 -2.46 2.35
C ILE A 321 -0.96 -3.65 3.19
N LEU A 322 -0.78 -3.61 4.50
CA LEU A 322 -1.16 -4.72 5.39
C LEU A 322 -2.68 -4.79 5.60
N VAL A 323 -3.36 -3.64 5.68
CA VAL A 323 -4.83 -3.63 5.81
C VAL A 323 -5.48 -4.28 4.60
N LYS A 324 -5.10 -3.89 3.38
CA LYS A 324 -5.66 -4.51 2.16
C LYS A 324 -5.31 -5.99 2.08
N ALA A 325 -4.06 -6.35 2.39
CA ALA A 325 -3.60 -7.73 2.30
C ALA A 325 -4.38 -8.65 3.27
N ASP A 326 -4.49 -8.26 4.52
CA ASP A 326 -5.24 -9.00 5.54
C ASP A 326 -6.74 -9.03 5.23
N LYS A 327 -7.37 -7.88 4.97
CA LYS A 327 -8.81 -7.80 4.72
C LYS A 327 -9.25 -8.59 3.49
N MET A 328 -8.48 -8.55 2.40
CA MET A 328 -8.84 -9.26 1.17
C MET A 328 -8.64 -10.77 1.27
N THR A 329 -7.62 -11.22 1.99
CA THR A 329 -7.40 -12.65 2.22
C THR A 329 -8.38 -13.19 3.25
N MET A 330 -8.60 -12.48 4.37
CA MET A 330 -9.57 -12.88 5.40
C MET A 330 -11.02 -12.86 4.91
N ALA A 331 -11.40 -11.95 4.01
CA ALA A 331 -12.70 -11.98 3.32
C ALA A 331 -12.95 -13.30 2.58
N ASN A 332 -11.90 -13.99 2.21
CA ASN A 332 -11.95 -15.30 1.56
C ASN A 332 -11.52 -16.45 2.48
N SER A 333 -11.46 -16.25 3.80
CA SER A 333 -11.03 -17.26 4.80
C SER A 333 -9.67 -17.88 4.47
N LEU A 334 -8.73 -17.05 4.03
CA LEU A 334 -7.37 -17.40 3.66
C LEU A 334 -6.40 -16.64 4.60
N GLU A 335 -5.54 -17.35 5.32
CA GLU A 335 -4.54 -16.74 6.18
C GLU A 335 -3.34 -16.27 5.35
N LEU A 336 -2.99 -15.00 5.46
CA LEU A 336 -1.79 -14.43 4.84
C LEU A 336 -0.64 -14.37 5.84
N ARG A 337 0.53 -14.80 5.39
CA ARG A 337 1.79 -14.66 6.14
C ARG A 337 2.82 -13.88 5.33
N VAL A 338 3.60 -13.03 6.02
CA VAL A 338 4.51 -12.05 5.41
C VAL A 338 5.94 -12.20 5.94
N PRO A 339 6.73 -13.17 5.45
CA PRO A 339 8.04 -13.51 6.01
C PRO A 339 9.03 -12.32 6.04
N PHE A 340 8.93 -11.35 5.14
CA PHE A 340 9.77 -10.15 5.20
C PHE A 340 9.56 -9.31 6.47
N LEU A 341 8.39 -9.40 7.09
CA LEU A 341 8.07 -8.63 8.30
C LEU A 341 8.36 -9.39 9.61
N ASP A 342 9.04 -10.54 9.54
CA ASP A 342 9.59 -11.19 10.72
C ASP A 342 10.53 -10.21 11.46
N PRO A 343 10.43 -10.09 12.81
CA PRO A 343 11.29 -9.21 13.58
C PRO A 343 12.80 -9.43 13.36
N GLU A 344 13.24 -10.66 13.12
CA GLU A 344 14.64 -10.98 12.84
C GLU A 344 15.06 -10.47 11.46
N VAL A 345 14.19 -10.59 10.44
CA VAL A 345 14.43 -9.99 9.12
C VAL A 345 14.51 -8.46 9.23
N PHE A 346 13.60 -7.84 10.01
CA PHE A 346 13.66 -6.41 10.27
C PHE A 346 14.96 -6.01 10.99
N ALA A 347 15.41 -6.78 11.97
CA ALA A 347 16.66 -6.51 12.69
C ALA A 347 17.86 -6.48 11.75
N VAL A 348 17.94 -7.38 10.76
CA VAL A 348 18.99 -7.37 9.74
C VAL A 348 18.82 -6.18 8.78
N ALA A 349 17.63 -6.00 8.19
CA ALA A 349 17.35 -4.93 7.24
C ALA A 349 17.55 -3.52 7.84
N SER A 350 17.24 -3.34 9.13
CA SER A 350 17.36 -2.06 9.84
C SER A 350 18.80 -1.56 9.96
N ARG A 351 19.79 -2.47 9.90
CA ARG A 351 21.23 -2.16 9.98
C ARG A 351 21.85 -1.83 8.63
N LEU A 352 21.14 -2.06 7.52
CA LEU A 352 21.66 -1.79 6.18
C LEU A 352 21.85 -0.29 5.96
N PRO A 353 23.07 0.15 5.60
CA PRO A 353 23.30 1.54 5.24
C PRO A 353 22.62 1.88 3.90
N PHE A 354 22.51 3.17 3.66
CA PHE A 354 21.79 3.72 2.50
C PHE A 354 22.27 3.13 1.15
N ASP A 355 23.58 3.07 0.93
CA ASP A 355 24.21 2.60 -0.32
C ASP A 355 24.01 1.10 -0.56
N GLN A 356 23.72 0.33 0.49
CA GLN A 356 23.34 -1.08 0.40
C GLN A 356 21.84 -1.28 0.09
N LYS A 357 21.03 -0.26 0.28
CA LYS A 357 19.61 -0.28 -0.08
C LYS A 357 19.37 0.26 -1.49
N ILE A 358 19.98 1.40 -1.81
CA ILE A 358 19.67 2.18 -3.02
C ILE A 358 20.94 2.67 -3.68
N THR A 359 21.03 2.45 -4.98
CA THR A 359 22.07 3.00 -5.85
C THR A 359 21.48 3.98 -6.87
N ARG A 360 22.30 4.56 -7.73
CA ARG A 360 21.83 5.40 -8.84
C ARG A 360 20.97 4.64 -9.84
N THR A 361 21.17 3.35 -9.99
CA THR A 361 20.55 2.52 -11.01
C THR A 361 19.55 1.51 -10.47
N THR A 362 19.71 1.07 -9.22
CA THR A 362 18.88 0.00 -8.65
C THR A 362 18.36 0.30 -7.25
N THR A 363 17.29 -0.37 -6.88
CA THR A 363 16.69 -0.43 -5.54
C THR A 363 16.87 -1.83 -4.97
N LYS A 364 16.76 -2.02 -3.65
CA LYS A 364 16.97 -3.30 -2.96
C LYS A 364 18.35 -3.91 -3.24
N TYR A 365 19.39 -3.08 -3.32
CA TYR A 365 20.68 -3.54 -3.81
C TYR A 365 21.22 -4.77 -3.05
N ALA A 366 21.34 -4.69 -1.73
CA ALA A 366 21.84 -5.82 -0.92
C ALA A 366 20.91 -7.05 -1.00
N LEU A 367 19.59 -6.84 -1.01
CA LEU A 367 18.63 -7.93 -1.15
C LEU A 367 18.80 -8.65 -2.50
N ARG A 368 18.96 -7.90 -3.61
CA ARG A 368 19.21 -8.48 -4.93
C ARG A 368 20.48 -9.31 -4.95
N ARG A 369 21.55 -8.80 -4.33
CA ARG A 369 22.83 -9.53 -4.23
C ARG A 369 22.70 -10.80 -3.38
N ALA A 370 22.01 -10.73 -2.26
CA ALA A 370 21.77 -11.88 -1.38
C ALA A 370 20.92 -12.96 -2.07
N LEU A 371 19.96 -12.55 -2.90
CA LEU A 371 19.04 -13.47 -3.56
C LEU A 371 19.53 -13.97 -4.94
N GLU A 372 20.69 -13.54 -5.41
CA GLU A 372 21.26 -13.95 -6.70
C GLU A 372 21.35 -15.48 -6.88
N PRO A 373 21.73 -16.30 -5.87
CA PRO A 373 21.75 -17.75 -5.99
C PRO A 373 20.37 -18.42 -5.87
N ILE A 374 19.30 -17.68 -5.53
CA ILE A 374 17.99 -18.23 -5.19
C ILE A 374 16.95 -17.90 -6.26
N VAL A 375 16.98 -16.66 -6.75
CA VAL A 375 15.95 -16.11 -7.65
C VAL A 375 16.39 -16.29 -9.12
N PRO A 376 15.49 -16.70 -10.02
CA PRO A 376 15.80 -16.82 -11.44
C PRO A 376 16.35 -15.52 -12.05
N PRO A 377 17.34 -15.58 -12.97
CA PRO A 377 18.01 -14.40 -13.52
C PRO A 377 17.08 -13.38 -14.19
N HIS A 378 16.00 -13.84 -14.83
CA HIS A 378 15.04 -12.95 -15.51
C HIS A 378 14.25 -12.07 -14.53
N VAL A 379 14.10 -12.49 -13.26
CA VAL A 379 13.46 -11.69 -12.19
C VAL A 379 14.48 -10.79 -11.51
N LEU A 380 15.71 -11.27 -11.30
CA LEU A 380 16.73 -10.59 -10.52
C LEU A 380 17.04 -9.18 -11.04
N ASN A 381 17.10 -8.99 -12.36
CA ASN A 381 17.45 -7.73 -13.01
C ASN A 381 16.24 -6.95 -13.53
N ARG A 382 15.03 -7.44 -13.30
CA ARG A 382 13.81 -6.80 -13.78
C ARG A 382 13.54 -5.50 -13.03
N ALA A 383 13.13 -4.48 -13.79
CA ALA A 383 12.60 -3.24 -13.20
C ALA A 383 11.27 -3.53 -12.49
N LYS A 384 11.06 -2.90 -11.34
CA LYS A 384 9.78 -3.01 -10.63
C LYS A 384 8.67 -2.35 -11.45
N LEU A 385 7.65 -3.12 -11.83
CA LEU A 385 6.43 -2.59 -12.46
C LEU A 385 5.38 -2.17 -11.43
N GLY A 386 5.41 -2.73 -10.23
CA GLY A 386 4.33 -2.66 -9.26
C GLY A 386 3.20 -3.62 -9.65
N PHE A 387 2.01 -3.41 -9.08
CA PHE A 387 0.80 -4.16 -9.48
C PHE A 387 -0.12 -3.21 -10.29
N PRO A 388 0.09 -3.10 -11.62
CA PRO A 388 -0.63 -2.12 -12.42
C PRO A 388 -2.09 -2.53 -12.58
N VAL A 389 -3.01 -1.65 -12.14
CA VAL A 389 -4.45 -1.80 -12.33
C VAL A 389 -4.90 -0.80 -13.39
N PRO A 390 -5.64 -1.19 -14.44
CA PRO A 390 -5.94 -0.33 -15.58
C PRO A 390 -7.04 0.72 -15.35
N ILE A 391 -7.25 1.19 -14.11
CA ILE A 391 -8.29 2.18 -13.76
C ILE A 391 -8.22 3.44 -14.59
N ARG A 392 -7.00 3.91 -14.94
CA ARG A 392 -6.80 5.07 -15.82
C ARG A 392 -7.54 4.93 -17.15
N HIS A 393 -7.56 3.73 -17.70
CA HIS A 393 -8.19 3.45 -18.97
C HIS A 393 -9.67 3.14 -18.80
N TRP A 394 -10.02 2.38 -17.78
CA TRP A 394 -11.38 1.97 -17.50
C TRP A 394 -12.29 3.13 -17.06
N LEU A 395 -11.74 4.16 -16.42
CA LEU A 395 -12.47 5.39 -16.12
C LEU A 395 -12.69 6.31 -17.35
N ARG A 396 -12.11 5.96 -18.52
CA ARG A 396 -12.36 6.67 -19.78
C ARG A 396 -13.45 6.06 -20.64
N ALA A 397 -13.66 4.74 -20.50
CA ALA A 397 -14.63 4.01 -21.28
C ALA A 397 -15.01 2.68 -20.60
N GLY A 398 -16.25 2.24 -20.80
CA GLY A 398 -16.76 0.95 -20.34
C GLY A 398 -17.39 0.99 -18.96
N GLU A 399 -17.60 -0.18 -18.38
CA GLU A 399 -18.42 -0.36 -17.18
C GLU A 399 -17.94 0.41 -15.95
N LEU A 400 -16.61 0.57 -15.76
CA LEU A 400 -16.10 1.34 -14.62
C LEU A 400 -16.39 2.84 -14.76
N MET A 401 -16.37 3.37 -15.99
CA MET A 401 -16.78 4.76 -16.25
C MET A 401 -18.26 4.96 -15.94
N ASP A 402 -19.13 4.07 -16.43
CA ASP A 402 -20.57 4.17 -16.21
C ASP A 402 -20.91 4.01 -14.71
N TRP A 403 -20.22 3.09 -14.03
CA TRP A 403 -20.34 2.93 -12.58
C TRP A 403 -19.91 4.19 -11.83
N ALA A 404 -18.81 4.85 -12.25
CA ALA A 404 -18.31 6.07 -11.63
C ALA A 404 -19.33 7.22 -11.75
N TYR A 405 -19.89 7.44 -12.93
CA TYR A 405 -20.97 8.41 -13.12
C TYR A 405 -22.17 8.13 -12.23
N GLY A 406 -22.66 6.89 -12.26
CA GLY A 406 -23.78 6.49 -11.43
C GLY A 406 -23.54 6.59 -9.93
N THR A 407 -22.30 6.37 -9.47
CA THR A 407 -21.91 6.53 -8.06
C THR A 407 -21.93 7.99 -7.64
N ILE A 408 -21.42 8.91 -8.48
CA ILE A 408 -21.44 10.35 -8.21
C ILE A 408 -22.88 10.88 -8.20
N GLU A 409 -23.70 10.48 -9.18
CA GLU A 409 -25.08 10.99 -9.34
C GLU A 409 -26.04 10.56 -8.23
N ARG A 410 -25.85 9.35 -7.70
CA ARG A 410 -26.71 8.79 -6.65
C ARG A 410 -26.28 9.12 -5.22
N SER A 411 -25.08 9.65 -5.03
CA SER A 411 -24.55 9.87 -3.68
C SER A 411 -25.21 11.04 -2.95
N ALA A 412 -25.58 10.83 -1.70
CA ALA A 412 -26.03 11.88 -0.80
C ALA A 412 -24.87 12.56 -0.02
N ALA A 413 -23.61 12.23 -0.34
CA ALA A 413 -22.43 12.81 0.33
C ALA A 413 -22.13 14.28 -0.07
N GLY A 414 -23.06 15.01 -0.68
CA GLY A 414 -22.85 16.38 -1.17
C GLY A 414 -22.43 17.40 -0.11
N GLY A 415 -22.73 17.15 1.18
CA GLY A 415 -22.24 17.96 2.31
C GLY A 415 -20.80 17.68 2.72
N LEU A 416 -20.16 16.62 2.18
CA LEU A 416 -18.81 16.20 2.49
C LEU A 416 -17.88 16.29 1.25
N ILE A 417 -18.45 16.04 0.08
CA ILE A 417 -17.73 16.04 -1.22
C ILE A 417 -18.47 16.97 -2.19
N ASN A 418 -17.75 17.84 -2.86
CA ASN A 418 -18.28 18.66 -3.96
C ASN A 418 -18.51 17.78 -5.20
N LEU A 419 -19.66 17.11 -5.25
CA LEU A 419 -20.01 16.17 -6.33
C LEU A 419 -19.95 16.81 -7.74
N PRO A 420 -20.40 18.06 -7.96
CA PRO A 420 -20.20 18.75 -9.24
C PRO A 420 -18.73 18.84 -9.66
N ALA A 421 -17.82 19.18 -8.75
CA ALA A 421 -16.39 19.25 -9.05
C ALA A 421 -15.80 17.87 -9.40
N VAL A 422 -16.23 16.83 -8.70
CA VAL A 422 -15.83 15.44 -9.01
C VAL A 422 -16.34 15.01 -10.39
N ARG A 423 -17.58 15.42 -10.74
CA ARG A 423 -18.15 15.17 -12.07
C ARG A 423 -17.33 15.83 -13.19
N ILE A 424 -16.96 17.10 -13.01
CA ILE A 424 -16.09 17.82 -13.95
C ILE A 424 -14.74 17.10 -14.09
N MET A 425 -14.16 16.70 -12.98
CA MET A 425 -12.89 15.94 -12.98
C MET A 425 -12.99 14.62 -13.77
N LEU A 426 -14.14 13.91 -13.68
CA LEU A 426 -14.38 12.69 -14.45
C LEU A 426 -14.53 12.99 -15.95
N ASP A 427 -15.25 14.06 -16.31
CA ASP A 427 -15.40 14.49 -17.69
C ASP A 427 -14.06 14.90 -18.34
N GLU A 428 -13.21 15.64 -17.62
CA GLU A 428 -11.86 16.00 -18.06
C GLU A 428 -10.98 14.75 -18.27
N HIS A 429 -11.06 13.79 -17.33
CA HIS A 429 -10.33 12.54 -17.45
C HIS A 429 -10.79 11.72 -18.65
N ARG A 430 -12.10 11.61 -18.87
CA ARG A 430 -12.72 10.90 -20.00
C ARG A 430 -12.28 11.49 -21.33
N LEU A 431 -12.30 12.80 -21.45
CA LEU A 431 -11.90 13.53 -22.67
C LEU A 431 -10.38 13.54 -22.91
N GLY A 432 -9.58 13.08 -21.96
CA GLY A 432 -8.14 13.00 -22.08
C GLY A 432 -7.40 14.32 -21.80
N GLY A 433 -8.10 15.35 -21.28
CA GLY A 433 -7.52 16.64 -20.93
C GLY A 433 -6.51 16.55 -19.78
N ALA A 434 -6.77 15.68 -18.82
CA ALA A 434 -5.87 15.40 -17.70
C ALA A 434 -6.01 13.97 -17.20
N ASP A 435 -5.00 13.47 -16.48
CA ASP A 435 -5.09 12.18 -15.78
C ASP A 435 -5.53 12.40 -14.32
N HIS A 436 -6.79 12.15 -14.07
CA HIS A 436 -7.40 12.24 -12.74
C HIS A 436 -7.66 10.87 -12.10
N SER A 437 -7.21 9.78 -12.71
CA SER A 437 -7.60 8.41 -12.32
C SER A 437 -7.41 8.12 -10.83
N ARG A 438 -6.25 8.48 -10.26
CA ARG A 438 -5.98 8.23 -8.83
C ARG A 438 -6.88 9.03 -7.91
N ARG A 439 -7.11 10.30 -8.24
CA ARG A 439 -7.98 11.22 -7.46
C ARG A 439 -9.43 10.78 -7.52
N LEU A 440 -9.91 10.46 -8.71
CA LEU A 440 -11.26 9.93 -8.92
C LEU A 440 -11.44 8.64 -8.15
N TRP A 441 -10.48 7.72 -8.23
CA TRP A 441 -10.55 6.47 -7.49
C TRP A 441 -10.66 6.69 -5.97
N THR A 442 -9.85 7.61 -5.42
CA THR A 442 -9.92 7.95 -3.99
C THR A 442 -11.31 8.43 -3.60
N VAL A 443 -11.90 9.35 -4.37
CA VAL A 443 -13.25 9.86 -4.07
C VAL A 443 -14.31 8.79 -4.28
N LEU A 444 -14.26 8.02 -5.36
CA LEU A 444 -15.24 6.99 -5.68
C LEU A 444 -15.30 5.86 -4.64
N ILE A 445 -14.15 5.44 -4.10
CA ILE A 445 -14.13 4.47 -2.99
C ILE A 445 -14.75 5.05 -1.72
N PHE A 446 -14.51 6.32 -1.41
CA PHE A 446 -15.21 6.99 -0.30
C PHE A 446 -16.73 7.05 -0.54
N LEU A 447 -17.17 7.45 -1.73
CA LEU A 447 -18.60 7.53 -2.05
C LEU A 447 -19.28 6.15 -1.96
N LEU A 448 -18.63 5.10 -2.43
CA LEU A 448 -19.13 3.74 -2.31
C LEU A 448 -19.19 3.29 -0.84
N TRP A 449 -18.14 3.58 -0.06
CA TRP A 449 -18.12 3.31 1.37
C TRP A 449 -19.26 4.05 2.09
N TYR A 450 -19.47 5.32 1.76
CA TYR A 450 -20.55 6.14 2.31
C TYR A 450 -21.93 5.57 1.96
N ALA A 451 -22.12 5.13 0.71
CA ALA A 451 -23.35 4.49 0.27
C ALA A 451 -23.64 3.16 1.00
N ILE A 452 -22.61 2.40 1.38
CA ILE A 452 -22.76 1.13 2.11
C ILE A 452 -23.02 1.37 3.60
N PHE A 453 -22.19 2.17 4.27
CA PHE A 453 -22.18 2.25 5.74
C PHE A 453 -23.01 3.39 6.33
N VAL A 454 -23.20 4.48 5.58
CA VAL A 454 -23.92 5.67 6.06
C VAL A 454 -25.31 5.77 5.45
N GLU A 455 -25.40 5.81 4.12
CA GLU A 455 -26.69 5.89 3.42
C GLU A 455 -27.46 4.57 3.46
N ARG A 456 -26.74 3.45 3.50
CA ARG A 456 -27.28 2.08 3.36
C ARG A 456 -28.09 1.88 2.05
N SER A 457 -27.75 2.67 1.05
CA SER A 457 -28.36 2.62 -0.28
C SER A 457 -27.80 1.50 -1.16
N VAL A 458 -26.60 1.01 -0.84
CA VAL A 458 -25.96 -0.13 -1.49
C VAL A 458 -25.82 -1.28 -0.48
N VAL A 459 -26.47 -2.41 -0.78
CA VAL A 459 -26.34 -3.64 0.02
C VAL A 459 -25.38 -4.59 -0.70
N PRO A 460 -24.20 -4.86 -0.13
CA PRO A 460 -23.23 -5.77 -0.74
C PRO A 460 -23.79 -7.19 -0.81
N LYS A 461 -23.62 -7.84 -1.94
CA LYS A 461 -23.87 -9.28 -2.06
C LYS A 461 -22.63 -10.00 -1.56
N ILE A 462 -22.67 -10.47 -0.32
CA ILE A 462 -21.56 -11.22 0.27
C ILE A 462 -21.62 -12.63 -0.30
N SER A 463 -20.54 -13.02 -0.97
CA SER A 463 -20.39 -14.39 -1.43
C SER A 463 -20.20 -15.29 -0.21
N GLU A 464 -21.12 -16.24 0.00
CA GLU A 464 -20.93 -17.22 1.08
C GLU A 464 -19.59 -17.94 0.87
N PRO A 465 -18.76 -18.05 1.93
CA PRO A 465 -17.56 -18.85 1.84
C PRO A 465 -17.99 -20.28 1.56
N HIS A 466 -17.61 -20.83 0.41
CA HIS A 466 -17.80 -22.24 0.11
C HIS A 466 -16.98 -23.08 1.08
N TYR A 467 -17.59 -23.40 2.22
CA TYR A 467 -17.11 -24.50 3.04
C TYR A 467 -17.58 -25.81 2.35
N PRO A 468 -16.68 -26.67 1.90
CA PRO A 468 -17.06 -28.05 1.73
C PRO A 468 -17.28 -28.58 3.14
N VAL A 469 -18.53 -28.60 3.57
CA VAL A 469 -18.95 -29.36 4.76
C VAL A 469 -18.67 -30.83 4.41
N ARG A 470 -17.50 -31.32 4.80
CA ARG A 470 -17.30 -32.74 5.02
C ARG A 470 -17.69 -33.00 6.46
N LEU A 471 -18.94 -33.48 6.62
CA LEU A 471 -19.37 -34.20 7.78
C LEU A 471 -18.51 -35.45 7.96
#